data_a6b1d543b5ffd5a140b806f3c986d1fd
#
_entry.id   a6b1d543b5ffd5a140b806f3c986d1fd
#
_cell.length_a   1.000
_cell.length_b   1.000
_cell.length_c   1.000
_cell.angle_alpha   90.00
_cell.angle_beta   90.00
_cell.angle_gamma   90.00
#
_symmetry.space_group_name_H-M   'P 1'
#
loop_
_entity.id
_entity.type
_entity.pdbx_description
1 polymer ?
#
loop_
_entity_poly.entity_id
_entity_poly.type
_entity_poly.pdbx_seq_one_letter_code
_entity_poly.pdbx_strand_id
1 'polypeptide(L)'
;MRSLRIWIPLLCIVVALAAGAGFRVQLSADGDQERPIHVGTTDVVGSLDPAGSYDTGSWALYSNLYQSLLTLPPGSAAPVPDAAESCRFLDPSLTTYACTLREGLTFANGHPLTAQDVRYSFERTLGIATDLGPASLFSSLSGVSAHGRTVTFGLHDRDATFPMKLATGAGAIVDRSRYPGKRLRSGAAVDGSGPYTLAAYTPGLRAVLKPNPRYRGAVGVPRGTVEVRYFQDSEQLATAWRRGDVEVAHRQLPSHLTAGYDPGKEGGRMTEAAGAEIRTMVFDLRPGSPMARREVRQAIAVLVDRGPITAHVHHSTVEPLYSLIPQGLPGHTTSFFDRYFRDDDTRARARAMLRDAGIRTPVTFTYGHRKGAAYAAEAAEVRRQLEATGLFRVRTVSAEWKEFQKGYAAGAYDAYGLSWVPDFPDPDNFTTPLVGRANVMHNTYASPRIDRLISHTQRHGDRRKTAGTFRDIQNEIAVDVPVLPLWQRKDYVLAGPGVAGSEHLSDGTGVWRLWRLTRM
;
A
#
# COMPACT_ATOMS: atom_id res chain seq x y z
N MET A 1 -37.79 -60.69 -36.38
CA MET A 1 -36.36 -60.54 -36.08
C MET A 1 -35.60 -59.54 -36.96
N ARG A 2 -36.28 -58.51 -37.57
CA ARG A 2 -35.63 -57.48 -38.41
C ARG A 2 -35.49 -56.09 -37.71
N SER A 3 -36.12 -55.85 -36.58
CA SER A 3 -36.12 -54.56 -35.88
C SER A 3 -34.94 -54.34 -34.89
N LEU A 4 -34.25 -55.39 -34.47
CA LEU A 4 -33.16 -55.27 -33.48
C LEU A 4 -31.83 -54.82 -34.09
N ARG A 5 -31.64 -54.96 -35.41
CA ARG A 5 -30.36 -54.60 -36.08
C ARG A 5 -30.20 -53.11 -36.42
N ILE A 6 -31.27 -52.31 -36.34
CA ILE A 6 -31.23 -50.88 -36.66
C ILE A 6 -30.94 -50.03 -35.39
N TRP A 7 -31.24 -50.52 -34.20
CA TRP A 7 -31.07 -49.78 -32.96
C TRP A 7 -29.63 -49.77 -32.43
N ILE A 8 -28.83 -50.81 -32.71
CA ILE A 8 -27.44 -50.90 -32.27
C ILE A 8 -26.55 -49.82 -32.88
N PRO A 9 -26.57 -49.53 -34.20
CA PRO A 9 -25.77 -48.45 -34.77
C PRO A 9 -26.22 -47.06 -34.32
N LEU A 10 -27.55 -46.84 -34.06
CA LEU A 10 -28.04 -45.55 -33.56
C LEU A 10 -27.57 -45.28 -32.11
N LEU A 11 -27.58 -46.33 -31.25
CA LEU A 11 -27.10 -46.23 -29.90
C LEU A 11 -25.57 -45.92 -29.84
N CYS A 12 -24.79 -46.55 -30.73
CA CYS A 12 -23.36 -46.28 -30.84
C CYS A 12 -23.05 -44.87 -31.33
N ILE A 13 -23.85 -44.32 -32.23
CA ILE A 13 -23.69 -42.94 -32.71
C ILE A 13 -24.06 -41.93 -31.63
N VAL A 14 -25.11 -42.16 -30.83
CA VAL A 14 -25.49 -41.28 -29.73
C VAL A 14 -24.46 -41.32 -28.62
N VAL A 15 -23.90 -42.50 -28.27
CA VAL A 15 -22.84 -42.63 -27.27
C VAL A 15 -21.53 -41.99 -27.76
N ALA A 16 -21.18 -42.13 -29.05
CA ALA A 16 -20.01 -41.48 -29.63
C ALA A 16 -20.15 -39.95 -29.72
N LEU A 17 -21.36 -39.44 -30.01
CA LEU A 17 -21.63 -38.00 -29.98
C LEU A 17 -21.63 -37.43 -28.57
N ALA A 18 -22.17 -38.15 -27.58
CA ALA A 18 -22.13 -37.75 -26.18
C ALA A 18 -20.70 -37.79 -25.60
N ALA A 19 -19.92 -38.82 -25.94
CA ALA A 19 -18.51 -38.92 -25.59
C ALA A 19 -17.65 -37.83 -26.26
N GLY A 20 -17.92 -37.55 -27.55
CA GLY A 20 -17.26 -36.48 -28.31
C GLY A 20 -17.59 -35.08 -27.78
N ALA A 21 -18.85 -34.84 -27.38
CA ALA A 21 -19.26 -33.58 -26.75
C ALA A 21 -18.68 -33.42 -25.37
N GLY A 22 -18.68 -34.48 -24.54
CA GLY A 22 -18.04 -34.49 -23.21
C GLY A 22 -16.53 -34.24 -23.28
N PHE A 23 -15.86 -34.88 -24.26
CA PHE A 23 -14.42 -34.69 -24.48
C PHE A 23 -14.07 -33.27 -25.00
N ARG A 24 -14.91 -32.68 -25.87
CA ARG A 24 -14.76 -31.29 -26.30
C ARG A 24 -15.01 -30.27 -25.17
N VAL A 25 -15.99 -30.53 -24.32
CA VAL A 25 -16.27 -29.68 -23.15
C VAL A 25 -15.11 -29.77 -22.14
N GLN A 26 -14.54 -30.95 -21.94
CA GLN A 26 -13.39 -31.11 -21.04
C GLN A 26 -12.11 -30.51 -21.62
N LEU A 27 -11.84 -30.63 -22.91
CA LEU A 27 -10.72 -29.97 -23.58
C LEU A 27 -10.86 -28.46 -23.57
N SER A 28 -12.07 -27.91 -23.67
CA SER A 28 -12.31 -26.47 -23.58
C SER A 28 -12.13 -25.96 -22.14
N ALA A 29 -12.55 -26.74 -21.14
CA ALA A 29 -12.39 -26.38 -19.73
C ALA A 29 -10.91 -26.41 -19.30
N ASP A 30 -10.14 -27.42 -19.74
CA ASP A 30 -8.71 -27.51 -19.44
C ASP A 30 -7.89 -26.45 -20.17
N GLY A 31 -8.24 -26.14 -21.42
CA GLY A 31 -7.57 -25.08 -22.21
C GLY A 31 -7.79 -23.67 -21.67
N ASP A 32 -8.93 -23.40 -21.04
CA ASP A 32 -9.22 -22.09 -20.45
C ASP A 32 -8.54 -21.90 -19.08
N GLN A 33 -8.28 -22.98 -18.35
CA GLN A 33 -7.50 -22.95 -17.09
C GLN A 33 -5.99 -22.70 -17.33
N GLU A 34 -5.46 -23.03 -18.50
CA GLU A 34 -4.06 -22.79 -18.86
C GLU A 34 -3.78 -21.34 -19.31
N ARG A 35 -4.80 -20.59 -19.73
CA ARG A 35 -4.63 -19.18 -20.12
C ARG A 35 -4.27 -18.32 -18.91
N PRO A 36 -3.20 -17.46 -19.01
CA PRO A 36 -2.88 -16.52 -17.96
C PRO A 36 -4.05 -15.58 -17.65
N ILE A 37 -4.23 -15.24 -16.36
CA ILE A 37 -5.09 -14.11 -15.98
C ILE A 37 -4.28 -12.83 -16.18
N HIS A 38 -4.78 -11.91 -17.01
CA HIS A 38 -4.11 -10.65 -17.28
C HIS A 38 -4.53 -9.58 -16.27
N VAL A 39 -3.59 -9.13 -15.45
CA VAL A 39 -3.79 -8.09 -14.43
C VAL A 39 -3.11 -6.80 -14.88
N GLY A 40 -3.87 -5.73 -15.06
CA GLY A 40 -3.35 -4.42 -15.44
C GLY A 40 -3.13 -3.51 -14.23
N THR A 41 -2.02 -2.74 -14.26
CA THR A 41 -1.70 -1.74 -13.24
C THR A 41 -0.84 -0.60 -13.80
N THR A 42 -0.85 0.55 -13.11
CA THR A 42 0.07 1.67 -13.35
C THR A 42 1.23 1.70 -12.37
N ASP A 43 1.37 0.69 -11.52
CA ASP A 43 2.49 0.59 -10.58
C ASP A 43 3.83 0.46 -11.33
N VAL A 44 4.88 0.94 -10.70
CA VAL A 44 6.26 0.84 -11.20
C VAL A 44 7.04 -0.09 -10.28
N VAL A 45 7.75 -1.03 -10.87
CA VAL A 45 8.67 -1.92 -10.13
C VAL A 45 10.05 -1.29 -10.09
N GLY A 46 10.47 -0.83 -8.93
CA GLY A 46 11.78 -0.20 -8.74
C GLY A 46 12.94 -1.20 -8.76
N SER A 47 12.74 -2.39 -8.19
CA SER A 47 13.70 -3.49 -8.18
C SER A 47 12.99 -4.83 -8.04
N LEU A 48 13.61 -5.91 -8.56
CA LEU A 48 13.23 -7.29 -8.24
C LEU A 48 13.98 -7.82 -7.01
N ASP A 49 14.99 -7.11 -6.54
CA ASP A 49 15.73 -7.44 -5.33
C ASP A 49 15.10 -6.74 -4.12
N PRO A 50 14.64 -7.48 -3.09
CA PRO A 50 13.94 -6.90 -1.94
C PRO A 50 14.72 -5.84 -1.17
N ALA A 51 16.06 -5.90 -1.15
CA ALA A 51 16.87 -4.85 -0.51
C ALA A 51 16.94 -3.55 -1.32
N GLY A 52 16.43 -3.52 -2.56
CA GLY A 52 16.57 -2.40 -3.50
C GLY A 52 15.38 -1.50 -3.62
N SER A 53 14.20 -1.87 -3.09
CA SER A 53 12.99 -1.08 -3.28
C SER A 53 12.05 -1.09 -2.09
N TYR A 54 11.55 0.11 -1.80
CA TYR A 54 10.51 0.39 -0.83
C TYR A 54 9.36 1.13 -1.55
N ASP A 55 8.67 0.38 -2.41
CA ASP A 55 7.55 0.89 -3.21
C ASP A 55 6.46 -0.17 -3.39
N THR A 56 5.24 0.27 -3.63
CA THR A 56 4.05 -0.59 -3.73
C THR A 56 4.10 -1.55 -4.92
N GLY A 57 4.68 -1.15 -6.05
CA GLY A 57 4.76 -1.98 -7.25
C GLY A 57 5.75 -3.13 -7.10
N SER A 58 6.91 -2.87 -6.50
CA SER A 58 7.88 -3.93 -6.14
C SER A 58 7.30 -4.88 -5.10
N TRP A 59 6.64 -4.35 -4.05
CA TRP A 59 6.05 -5.18 -2.99
C TRP A 59 4.87 -6.02 -3.48
N ALA A 60 4.12 -5.55 -4.48
CA ALA A 60 3.09 -6.36 -5.14
C ALA A 60 3.67 -7.63 -5.79
N LEU A 61 4.89 -7.55 -6.36
CA LEU A 61 5.59 -8.74 -6.84
C LEU A 61 6.21 -9.54 -5.69
N TYR A 62 6.81 -8.88 -4.70
CA TYR A 62 7.49 -9.58 -3.59
C TYR A 62 6.54 -10.46 -2.81
N SER A 63 5.31 -10.02 -2.54
CA SER A 63 4.29 -10.82 -1.85
C SER A 63 3.93 -12.13 -2.57
N ASN A 64 4.24 -12.24 -3.85
CA ASN A 64 3.97 -13.41 -4.68
C ASN A 64 5.21 -14.25 -4.96
N LEU A 65 6.39 -13.63 -5.05
CA LEU A 65 7.63 -14.30 -5.46
C LEU A 65 8.49 -14.77 -4.28
N TYR A 66 8.37 -14.12 -3.12
CA TYR A 66 9.14 -14.43 -1.92
C TYR A 66 8.20 -14.82 -0.79
N GLN A 67 8.69 -15.61 0.16
CA GLN A 67 8.09 -15.71 1.48
C GLN A 67 8.71 -14.72 2.44
N SER A 68 7.89 -14.28 3.38
CA SER A 68 8.32 -13.66 4.63
C SER A 68 8.06 -14.64 5.76
N LEU A 69 8.56 -14.37 6.97
CA LEU A 69 8.27 -15.21 8.14
C LEU A 69 6.78 -15.24 8.47
N LEU A 70 6.13 -14.10 8.29
CA LEU A 70 4.71 -13.86 8.54
C LEU A 70 4.03 -13.32 7.30
N THR A 71 2.70 -13.43 7.23
CA THR A 71 1.87 -12.81 6.19
C THR A 71 0.61 -12.21 6.82
N LEU A 72 -0.02 -11.27 6.12
CA LEU A 72 -1.27 -10.64 6.54
C LEU A 72 -2.45 -11.28 5.80
N PRO A 73 -3.36 -11.98 6.49
CA PRO A 73 -4.58 -12.49 5.87
C PRO A 73 -5.51 -11.34 5.41
N PRO A 74 -6.35 -11.57 4.38
CA PRO A 74 -7.36 -10.58 3.99
C PRO A 74 -8.24 -10.18 5.17
N GLY A 75 -8.46 -8.87 5.35
CA GLY A 75 -9.32 -8.33 6.41
C GLY A 75 -8.75 -8.44 7.83
N SER A 76 -7.49 -8.85 8.00
CA SER A 76 -6.83 -8.95 9.31
C SER A 76 -5.70 -7.94 9.43
N ALA A 77 -5.64 -7.25 10.58
CA ALA A 77 -4.50 -6.45 10.99
C ALA A 77 -3.45 -7.27 11.77
N ALA A 78 -3.74 -8.54 12.10
CA ALA A 78 -2.81 -9.41 12.81
C ALA A 78 -2.10 -10.34 11.83
N PRO A 79 -0.76 -10.33 11.77
CA PRO A 79 0.00 -11.25 10.93
C PRO A 79 -0.08 -12.68 11.46
N VAL A 80 -0.04 -13.63 10.52
CA VAL A 80 -0.02 -15.07 10.81
C VAL A 80 1.26 -15.69 10.24
N PRO A 81 1.71 -16.85 10.77
CA PRO A 81 2.90 -17.55 10.26
C PRO A 81 2.78 -17.94 8.78
N ASP A 82 3.83 -17.62 7.96
CA ASP A 82 3.98 -18.10 6.57
C ASP A 82 5.17 -19.04 6.44
N ALA A 83 6.40 -18.57 6.23
CA ALA A 83 7.60 -19.42 6.30
C ALA A 83 7.87 -19.90 7.74
N ALA A 84 7.47 -19.14 8.72
CA ALA A 84 7.48 -19.59 10.11
C ALA A 84 6.35 -20.57 10.41
N GLU A 85 6.61 -21.51 11.31
CA GLU A 85 5.61 -22.33 11.99
C GLU A 85 4.97 -21.57 13.16
N SER A 86 5.80 -20.80 13.88
CA SER A 86 5.37 -19.95 14.99
C SER A 86 6.32 -18.78 15.19
N CYS A 87 5.77 -17.66 15.70
CA CYS A 87 6.55 -16.49 16.10
C CYS A 87 5.97 -15.88 17.37
N ARG A 88 6.84 -15.33 18.25
CA ARG A 88 6.40 -14.63 19.47
C ARG A 88 7.49 -13.72 20.03
N PHE A 89 7.10 -12.72 20.79
CA PHE A 89 8.01 -12.05 21.70
C PHE A 89 8.40 -13.00 22.83
N LEU A 90 9.68 -13.00 23.19
CA LEU A 90 10.22 -13.83 24.27
C LEU A 90 10.19 -13.12 25.62
N ASP A 91 10.01 -11.80 25.63
CA ASP A 91 10.04 -10.97 26.83
C ASP A 91 8.90 -9.94 26.84
N PRO A 92 8.44 -9.50 28.02
CA PRO A 92 7.39 -8.48 28.15
C PRO A 92 7.83 -7.08 27.72
N SER A 93 9.14 -6.87 27.51
CA SER A 93 9.67 -5.59 27.01
C SER A 93 9.54 -5.43 25.50
N LEU A 94 9.12 -6.49 24.78
CA LEU A 94 8.97 -6.52 23.32
C LEU A 94 10.27 -6.14 22.59
N THR A 95 11.41 -6.55 23.14
CA THR A 95 12.75 -6.31 22.58
C THR A 95 13.41 -7.54 21.99
N THR A 96 12.81 -8.72 22.19
CA THR A 96 13.31 -9.97 21.61
C THR A 96 12.16 -10.72 20.95
N TYR A 97 12.23 -10.89 19.62
CA TYR A 97 11.23 -11.59 18.84
C TYR A 97 11.82 -12.85 18.22
N ALA A 98 11.19 -13.99 18.36
CA ALA A 98 11.69 -15.27 17.82
C ALA A 98 10.64 -15.96 16.95
N CYS A 99 11.12 -16.55 15.85
CA CYS A 99 10.35 -17.36 14.92
C CYS A 99 11.01 -18.73 14.72
N THR A 100 10.21 -19.79 14.70
CA THR A 100 10.64 -21.14 14.30
C THR A 100 10.17 -21.40 12.89
N LEU A 101 11.05 -21.78 11.98
CA LEU A 101 10.72 -22.08 10.58
C LEU A 101 9.97 -23.42 10.47
N ARG A 102 9.09 -23.53 9.47
CA ARG A 102 8.49 -24.81 9.05
C ARG A 102 9.57 -25.77 8.58
N GLU A 103 9.29 -27.06 8.64
CA GLU A 103 10.19 -28.08 8.10
C GLU A 103 10.08 -28.20 6.57
N GLY A 104 11.18 -28.57 5.93
CA GLY A 104 11.21 -28.89 4.51
C GLY A 104 10.97 -27.70 3.55
N LEU A 105 11.19 -26.47 4.02
CA LEU A 105 11.12 -25.29 3.14
C LEU A 105 12.23 -25.29 2.10
N THR A 106 11.88 -24.91 0.88
CA THR A 106 12.84 -24.76 -0.22
C THR A 106 12.53 -23.52 -1.03
N PHE A 107 13.56 -22.92 -1.60
CA PHE A 107 13.43 -21.95 -2.68
C PHE A 107 12.94 -22.62 -3.97
N ALA A 108 12.46 -21.85 -4.92
CA ALA A 108 11.98 -22.34 -6.21
C ALA A 108 13.06 -23.11 -7.02
N ASN A 109 14.32 -22.76 -6.83
CA ASN A 109 15.48 -23.46 -7.43
C ASN A 109 15.81 -24.80 -6.74
N GLY A 110 15.12 -25.18 -5.66
CA GLY A 110 15.30 -26.41 -4.90
C GLY A 110 16.29 -26.33 -3.75
N HIS A 111 16.98 -25.20 -3.55
CA HIS A 111 17.85 -25.03 -2.37
C HIS A 111 17.02 -25.00 -1.08
N PRO A 112 17.50 -25.60 0.02
CA PRO A 112 16.83 -25.49 1.32
C PRO A 112 16.77 -24.04 1.78
N LEU A 113 15.59 -23.61 2.27
CA LEU A 113 15.41 -22.34 2.98
C LEU A 113 15.61 -22.59 4.46
N THR A 114 16.59 -21.92 5.04
CA THR A 114 17.04 -22.13 6.43
C THR A 114 16.98 -20.83 7.25
N ALA A 115 17.12 -20.96 8.57
CA ALA A 115 17.23 -19.81 9.47
C ALA A 115 18.44 -18.90 9.12
N GLN A 116 19.48 -19.44 8.49
CA GLN A 116 20.65 -18.68 8.03
C GLN A 116 20.30 -17.80 6.82
N ASP A 117 19.36 -18.24 5.96
CA ASP A 117 18.90 -17.40 4.83
C ASP A 117 18.05 -16.25 5.33
N VAL A 118 17.23 -16.47 6.36
CA VAL A 118 16.49 -15.37 7.03
C VAL A 118 17.47 -14.36 7.62
N ARG A 119 18.39 -14.81 8.47
CA ARG A 119 19.40 -13.92 9.07
C ARG A 119 20.13 -13.11 7.99
N TYR A 120 20.61 -13.79 6.97
CA TYR A 120 21.31 -13.19 5.84
C TYR A 120 20.45 -12.11 5.14
N SER A 121 19.17 -12.35 4.92
CA SER A 121 18.27 -11.42 4.24
C SER A 121 18.18 -10.08 4.99
N PHE A 122 18.01 -10.12 6.32
CA PHE A 122 17.94 -8.92 7.14
C PHE A 122 19.30 -8.21 7.25
N GLU A 123 20.38 -8.94 7.55
CA GLU A 123 21.74 -8.38 7.61
C GLU A 123 22.12 -7.73 6.27
N ARG A 124 21.74 -8.37 5.15
CA ARG A 124 21.95 -7.85 3.80
C ARG A 124 21.17 -6.57 3.54
N THR A 125 19.89 -6.53 3.87
CA THR A 125 19.05 -5.35 3.66
C THR A 125 19.58 -4.16 4.45
N LEU A 126 19.96 -4.36 5.71
CA LEU A 126 20.56 -3.33 6.55
C LEU A 126 21.97 -2.92 6.09
N GLY A 127 22.75 -3.87 5.58
CA GLY A 127 24.12 -3.61 5.13
C GLY A 127 24.23 -2.91 3.76
N ILE A 128 23.25 -3.15 2.86
CA ILE A 128 23.17 -2.45 1.57
C ILE A 128 22.59 -1.05 1.75
N ALA A 129 21.52 -0.92 2.53
CA ALA A 129 20.88 0.34 2.94
C ALA A 129 20.79 1.40 1.82
N THR A 130 20.25 1.00 0.65
CA THR A 130 20.05 1.97 -0.45
C THR A 130 19.03 3.03 -0.07
N ASP A 131 19.13 4.24 -0.62
CA ASP A 131 18.19 5.34 -0.39
C ASP A 131 16.74 4.99 -0.75
N LEU A 132 16.54 4.05 -1.66
CA LEU A 132 15.23 3.56 -2.11
C LEU A 132 14.85 2.20 -1.50
N GLY A 133 15.67 1.65 -0.62
CA GLY A 133 15.46 0.35 0.01
C GLY A 133 14.73 0.43 1.34
N PRO A 134 14.27 -0.72 1.86
CA PRO A 134 13.41 -0.78 3.05
C PRO A 134 14.18 -0.82 4.39
N ALA A 135 15.49 -0.55 4.41
CA ALA A 135 16.32 -0.66 5.61
C ALA A 135 15.78 0.19 6.79
N SER A 136 15.23 1.37 6.51
CA SER A 136 14.64 2.27 7.51
C SER A 136 13.47 1.66 8.29
N LEU A 137 12.72 0.73 7.67
CA LEU A 137 11.60 0.05 8.33
C LEU A 137 12.06 -0.83 9.51
N PHE A 138 13.31 -1.30 9.47
CA PHE A 138 13.95 -2.11 10.50
C PHE A 138 14.92 -1.32 11.38
N SER A 139 14.72 -0.01 11.52
CA SER A 139 15.58 0.86 12.34
C SER A 139 15.61 0.47 13.82
N SER A 140 14.59 -0.24 14.33
CA SER A 140 14.57 -0.80 15.68
C SER A 140 15.43 -2.07 15.84
N LEU A 141 15.88 -2.71 14.74
CA LEU A 141 16.60 -3.98 14.79
C LEU A 141 18.05 -3.79 15.23
N SER A 142 18.45 -4.44 16.32
CA SER A 142 19.83 -4.45 16.85
C SER A 142 20.67 -5.61 16.30
N GLY A 143 20.02 -6.71 15.91
CA GLY A 143 20.70 -7.87 15.37
C GLY A 143 19.78 -9.06 15.14
N VAL A 144 20.27 -10.03 14.36
CA VAL A 144 19.55 -11.27 14.05
C VAL A 144 20.47 -12.44 14.30
N SER A 145 19.99 -13.45 15.02
CA SER A 145 20.70 -14.72 15.22
C SER A 145 19.87 -15.88 14.67
N ALA A 146 20.57 -16.97 14.26
CA ALA A 146 19.93 -18.16 13.71
C ALA A 146 20.54 -19.41 14.34
N HIS A 147 19.68 -20.28 14.89
CA HIS A 147 20.06 -21.54 15.54
C HIS A 147 19.07 -22.66 15.18
N GLY A 148 19.56 -23.72 14.53
CA GLY A 148 18.68 -24.75 14.00
C GLY A 148 17.61 -24.15 13.06
N ARG A 149 16.34 -24.31 13.39
CA ARG A 149 15.21 -23.70 12.69
C ARG A 149 14.75 -22.37 13.30
N THR A 150 15.36 -21.91 14.37
CA THR A 150 14.93 -20.69 15.08
C THR A 150 15.74 -19.48 14.64
N VAL A 151 15.03 -18.40 14.34
CA VAL A 151 15.59 -17.06 14.10
C VAL A 151 15.15 -16.17 15.26
N THR A 152 16.10 -15.43 15.85
CA THR A 152 15.82 -14.49 16.94
C THR A 152 16.29 -13.11 16.54
N PHE A 153 15.39 -12.13 16.67
CA PHE A 153 15.60 -10.72 16.40
C PHE A 153 15.73 -9.97 17.72
N GLY A 154 16.85 -9.28 17.92
CA GLY A 154 17.03 -8.32 19.00
C GLY A 154 16.63 -6.93 18.53
N LEU A 155 15.95 -6.16 19.38
CA LEU A 155 15.51 -4.80 19.07
C LEU A 155 16.14 -3.81 20.06
N HIS A 156 16.58 -2.65 19.58
CA HIS A 156 17.11 -1.57 20.43
C HIS A 156 16.03 -0.99 21.34
N ASP A 157 14.83 -0.82 20.77
CA ASP A 157 13.67 -0.26 21.45
C ASP A 157 12.49 -1.22 21.34
N ARG A 158 11.49 -1.01 22.21
CA ARG A 158 10.20 -1.72 22.12
C ARG A 158 9.54 -1.46 20.78
N ASP A 159 9.19 -2.51 20.07
CA ASP A 159 8.52 -2.39 18.78
C ASP A 159 7.38 -3.41 18.65
N ALA A 160 6.21 -3.05 19.17
CA ALA A 160 5.02 -3.89 19.10
C ALA A 160 4.53 -4.13 17.65
N THR A 161 5.00 -3.33 16.68
CA THR A 161 4.66 -3.47 15.26
C THR A 161 5.66 -4.32 14.49
N PHE A 162 6.75 -4.76 15.12
CA PHE A 162 7.78 -5.57 14.47
C PHE A 162 7.24 -6.82 13.74
N PRO A 163 6.27 -7.58 14.29
CA PRO A 163 5.65 -8.68 13.55
C PRO A 163 4.97 -8.26 12.24
N MET A 164 4.38 -7.06 12.19
CA MET A 164 3.74 -6.54 10.98
C MET A 164 4.78 -6.17 9.94
N LYS A 165 5.91 -5.56 10.35
CA LYS A 165 7.04 -5.26 9.47
C LYS A 165 7.61 -6.51 8.82
N LEU A 166 7.69 -7.62 9.57
CA LEU A 166 8.10 -8.93 9.03
C LEU A 166 7.14 -9.50 7.99
N ALA A 167 5.88 -9.09 7.99
CA ALA A 167 4.85 -9.55 7.05
C ALA A 167 4.79 -8.71 5.76
N THR A 168 5.62 -7.67 5.65
CA THR A 168 5.70 -6.80 4.46
C THR A 168 6.71 -7.32 3.43
N GLY A 169 6.75 -6.67 2.26
CA GLY A 169 7.79 -6.93 1.24
C GLY A 169 9.23 -6.73 1.73
N ALA A 170 9.42 -5.92 2.78
CA ALA A 170 10.72 -5.73 3.43
C ALA A 170 11.21 -7.01 4.17
N GLY A 171 10.29 -7.86 4.63
CA GLY A 171 10.60 -9.13 5.28
C GLY A 171 10.88 -10.29 4.33
N ALA A 172 10.98 -10.05 3.03
CA ALA A 172 11.23 -11.07 2.02
C ALA A 172 12.54 -11.83 2.26
N ILE A 173 12.46 -13.17 2.23
CA ILE A 173 13.61 -14.06 2.44
C ILE A 173 14.24 -14.40 1.09
N VAL A 174 15.55 -14.19 0.97
CA VAL A 174 16.33 -14.46 -0.24
C VAL A 174 17.31 -15.62 -0.05
N ASP A 175 17.59 -16.37 -1.12
CA ASP A 175 18.60 -17.42 -1.14
C ASP A 175 20.01 -16.79 -1.06
N ARG A 176 20.68 -16.96 0.07
CA ARG A 176 22.03 -16.41 0.33
C ARG A 176 23.09 -16.86 -0.67
N SER A 177 22.88 -17.98 -1.35
CA SER A 177 23.81 -18.46 -2.39
C SER A 177 23.62 -17.75 -3.73
N ARG A 178 22.48 -17.07 -3.94
CA ARG A 178 22.13 -16.41 -5.20
C ARG A 178 22.12 -14.88 -5.12
N TYR A 179 21.95 -14.32 -3.93
CA TYR A 179 21.90 -12.87 -3.73
C TYR A 179 23.21 -12.36 -3.12
N PRO A 180 23.92 -11.41 -3.78
CA PRO A 180 25.18 -10.87 -3.27
C PRO A 180 25.01 -10.11 -1.96
N GLY A 181 25.91 -10.28 -0.98
CA GLY A 181 25.78 -9.71 0.36
C GLY A 181 25.92 -8.18 0.45
N LYS A 182 26.70 -7.56 -0.47
CA LYS A 182 27.08 -6.14 -0.38
C LYS A 182 26.57 -5.29 -1.55
N ARG A 183 25.77 -5.84 -2.43
CA ARG A 183 25.20 -5.13 -3.58
C ARG A 183 23.87 -5.75 -3.98
N LEU A 184 23.06 -5.00 -4.70
CA LEU A 184 21.83 -5.52 -5.27
C LEU A 184 22.14 -6.59 -6.32
N ARG A 185 21.26 -7.57 -6.43
CA ARG A 185 21.28 -8.54 -7.52
C ARG A 185 20.81 -7.85 -8.79
N SER A 186 21.54 -8.01 -9.87
CA SER A 186 21.20 -7.50 -11.19
C SER A 186 20.42 -8.55 -12.01
N GLY A 187 19.70 -8.06 -13.03
CA GLY A 187 18.94 -8.89 -13.96
C GLY A 187 17.54 -9.25 -13.47
N ALA A 188 16.84 -10.06 -14.27
CA ALA A 188 15.44 -10.42 -14.04
C ALA A 188 15.24 -11.75 -13.29
N ALA A 189 16.31 -12.44 -12.92
CA ALA A 189 16.19 -13.73 -12.24
C ALA A 189 15.81 -13.55 -10.76
N VAL A 190 14.80 -14.27 -10.31
CA VAL A 190 14.31 -14.30 -8.93
C VAL A 190 14.37 -15.74 -8.42
N ASP A 191 15.12 -15.95 -7.32
CA ASP A 191 15.16 -17.22 -6.58
C ASP A 191 14.47 -17.00 -5.22
N GLY A 192 13.16 -16.87 -5.25
CA GLY A 192 12.31 -16.77 -4.06
C GLY A 192 11.68 -18.10 -3.69
N SER A 193 10.89 -18.11 -2.61
CA SER A 193 10.15 -19.28 -2.12
C SER A 193 8.64 -19.02 -2.05
N GLY A 194 8.15 -17.93 -2.65
CA GLY A 194 6.75 -17.54 -2.64
C GLY A 194 5.82 -18.47 -3.41
N PRO A 195 4.51 -18.19 -3.39
CA PRO A 195 3.51 -19.02 -4.07
C PRO A 195 3.66 -19.04 -5.59
N TYR A 196 4.38 -18.07 -6.17
CA TYR A 196 4.70 -18.02 -7.60
C TYR A 196 6.21 -17.97 -7.84
N THR A 197 6.59 -18.35 -9.07
CA THR A 197 7.92 -18.12 -9.66
C THR A 197 7.81 -17.10 -10.78
N LEU A 198 8.83 -16.30 -11.00
CA LEU A 198 8.89 -15.35 -12.12
C LEU A 198 9.38 -16.08 -13.38
N ALA A 199 8.47 -16.32 -14.33
CA ALA A 199 8.77 -17.01 -15.58
C ALA A 199 9.34 -16.06 -16.66
N ALA A 200 8.87 -14.80 -16.69
CA ALA A 200 9.37 -13.76 -17.59
C ALA A 200 9.16 -12.37 -16.96
N TYR A 201 10.08 -11.44 -17.26
CA TYR A 201 9.97 -10.06 -16.83
C TYR A 201 10.54 -9.13 -17.89
N THR A 202 9.74 -8.15 -18.28
CA THR A 202 10.17 -7.03 -19.13
C THR A 202 9.85 -5.75 -18.36
N PRO A 203 10.88 -4.98 -17.92
CA PRO A 203 10.69 -3.78 -17.10
C PRO A 203 9.69 -2.81 -17.72
N GLY A 204 8.73 -2.33 -16.93
CA GLY A 204 7.71 -1.38 -17.34
C GLY A 204 6.68 -1.92 -18.36
N LEU A 205 6.73 -3.21 -18.72
CA LEU A 205 5.82 -3.81 -19.68
C LEU A 205 5.02 -4.97 -19.09
N ARG A 206 5.72 -6.02 -18.58
CA ARG A 206 5.03 -7.21 -18.04
C ARG A 206 5.88 -8.05 -17.10
N ALA A 207 5.17 -8.79 -16.23
CA ALA A 207 5.71 -9.87 -15.42
C ALA A 207 4.81 -11.11 -15.55
N VAL A 208 5.38 -12.28 -15.85
CA VAL A 208 4.66 -13.55 -15.95
C VAL A 208 4.99 -14.41 -14.75
N LEU A 209 3.97 -14.74 -13.95
CA LEU A 209 4.08 -15.50 -12.71
C LEU A 209 3.44 -16.87 -12.89
N LYS A 210 4.21 -17.95 -12.66
CA LYS A 210 3.73 -19.33 -12.70
C LYS A 210 3.64 -19.89 -11.28
N PRO A 211 2.63 -20.73 -10.97
CA PRO A 211 2.53 -21.40 -9.68
C PRO A 211 3.84 -22.07 -9.26
N ASN A 212 4.23 -21.92 -8.01
CA ASN A 212 5.39 -22.59 -7.43
C ASN A 212 4.97 -23.88 -6.73
N PRO A 213 5.22 -25.07 -7.30
CA PRO A 213 4.82 -26.35 -6.70
C PRO A 213 5.60 -26.69 -5.42
N ARG A 214 6.73 -25.99 -5.19
CA ARG A 214 7.56 -26.16 -4.00
C ARG A 214 7.12 -25.30 -2.82
N TYR A 215 6.17 -24.36 -3.03
CA TYR A 215 5.70 -23.49 -1.96
C TYR A 215 5.06 -24.29 -0.81
N ARG A 216 5.46 -23.94 0.42
CA ARG A 216 4.93 -24.49 1.67
C ARG A 216 4.74 -23.32 2.65
N GLY A 217 3.53 -22.82 2.78
CA GLY A 217 3.24 -21.65 3.62
C GLY A 217 1.76 -21.51 3.97
N ALA A 218 1.37 -20.30 4.36
CA ALA A 218 0.03 -19.98 4.86
C ALA A 218 -1.06 -20.00 3.79
N VAL A 219 -0.70 -19.80 2.51
CA VAL A 219 -1.66 -19.76 1.40
C VAL A 219 -1.57 -21.04 0.57
N GLY A 220 -2.65 -21.38 -0.13
CA GLY A 220 -2.64 -22.52 -1.04
C GLY A 220 -1.76 -22.28 -2.27
N VAL A 221 -1.31 -23.36 -2.91
CA VAL A 221 -0.62 -23.25 -4.21
C VAL A 221 -1.61 -22.66 -5.23
N PRO A 222 -1.23 -21.60 -5.97
CA PRO A 222 -2.06 -21.00 -6.99
C PRO A 222 -2.45 -21.98 -8.10
N ARG A 223 -3.62 -21.79 -8.69
CA ARG A 223 -4.15 -22.72 -9.70
C ARG A 223 -3.78 -22.33 -11.15
N GLY A 224 -3.33 -21.11 -11.39
CA GLY A 224 -3.08 -20.63 -12.75
C GLY A 224 -1.94 -19.63 -12.86
N THR A 225 -1.49 -19.42 -14.09
CA THR A 225 -0.51 -18.38 -14.44
C THR A 225 -1.18 -17.01 -14.39
N VAL A 226 -0.45 -16.02 -13.89
CA VAL A 226 -0.85 -14.61 -13.91
C VAL A 226 0.16 -13.81 -14.72
N GLU A 227 -0.32 -12.96 -15.61
CA GLU A 227 0.49 -11.97 -16.31
C GLU A 227 0.11 -10.57 -15.85
N VAL A 228 1.02 -9.90 -15.14
CA VAL A 228 0.87 -8.49 -14.76
C VAL A 228 1.36 -7.63 -15.92
N ARG A 229 0.52 -6.70 -16.38
CA ARG A 229 0.78 -5.73 -17.45
C ARG A 229 0.88 -4.33 -16.86
N TYR A 230 1.94 -3.62 -17.17
CA TYR A 230 2.24 -2.29 -16.65
C TYR A 230 1.89 -1.24 -17.68
N PHE A 231 1.15 -0.22 -17.27
CA PHE A 231 0.74 0.91 -18.10
C PHE A 231 1.34 2.21 -17.58
N GLN A 232 1.66 3.13 -18.48
CA GLN A 232 2.31 4.40 -18.11
C GLN A 232 1.39 5.32 -17.34
N ASP A 233 0.09 5.26 -17.62
CA ASP A 233 -0.92 6.10 -16.99
C ASP A 233 -2.27 5.37 -16.87
N SER A 234 -3.17 5.98 -16.13
CA SER A 234 -4.50 5.45 -15.84
C SER A 234 -5.42 5.37 -17.08
N GLU A 235 -5.24 6.25 -18.07
CA GLU A 235 -6.07 6.25 -19.29
C GLU A 235 -5.70 5.08 -20.21
N GLN A 236 -4.40 4.76 -20.31
CA GLN A 236 -3.96 3.55 -21.03
C GLN A 236 -4.49 2.29 -20.34
N LEU A 237 -4.47 2.22 -19.01
CA LEU A 237 -5.05 1.11 -18.25
C LEU A 237 -6.56 0.98 -18.50
N ALA A 238 -7.31 2.10 -18.45
CA ALA A 238 -8.74 2.11 -18.72
C ALA A 238 -9.06 1.67 -20.18
N THR A 239 -8.22 2.09 -21.13
CA THR A 239 -8.36 1.68 -22.54
C THR A 239 -8.12 0.18 -22.69
N ALA A 240 -7.08 -0.37 -22.04
CA ALA A 240 -6.79 -1.80 -22.06
C ALA A 240 -7.92 -2.62 -21.41
N TRP A 241 -8.51 -2.12 -20.32
CA TRP A 241 -9.70 -2.72 -19.70
C TRP A 241 -10.88 -2.81 -20.68
N ARG A 242 -11.25 -1.70 -21.33
CA ARG A 242 -12.37 -1.66 -22.29
C ARG A 242 -12.17 -2.54 -23.53
N ARG A 243 -10.91 -2.76 -23.91
CA ARG A 243 -10.56 -3.68 -25.03
C ARG A 243 -10.52 -5.14 -24.63
N GLY A 244 -10.58 -5.45 -23.32
CA GLY A 244 -10.38 -6.80 -22.81
C GLY A 244 -8.92 -7.27 -22.87
N ASP A 245 -7.96 -6.35 -23.02
CA ASP A 245 -6.53 -6.66 -22.97
C ASP A 245 -6.08 -7.07 -21.57
N VAL A 246 -6.82 -6.65 -20.54
CA VAL A 246 -6.67 -7.06 -19.15
C VAL A 246 -8.01 -7.51 -18.58
N GLU A 247 -7.97 -8.54 -17.73
CA GLU A 247 -9.14 -9.15 -17.10
C GLU A 247 -9.34 -8.69 -15.65
N VAL A 248 -8.29 -8.13 -15.06
CA VAL A 248 -8.33 -7.45 -13.75
C VAL A 248 -7.58 -6.15 -13.89
N ALA A 249 -8.12 -5.04 -13.36
CA ALA A 249 -7.42 -3.76 -13.33
C ALA A 249 -7.46 -3.19 -11.91
N HIS A 250 -6.29 -2.77 -11.41
CA HIS A 250 -6.14 -2.27 -10.06
C HIS A 250 -5.06 -1.18 -9.98
N ARG A 251 -5.26 -0.28 -9.03
CA ARG A 251 -4.48 0.92 -8.72
C ARG A 251 -4.55 2.02 -9.77
N GLN A 252 -4.74 3.23 -9.26
CA GLN A 252 -4.79 4.48 -10.01
C GLN A 252 -5.75 4.43 -11.22
N LEU A 253 -6.88 3.74 -11.08
CA LEU A 253 -7.95 3.82 -12.07
C LEU A 253 -8.44 5.27 -12.20
N PRO A 254 -8.79 5.74 -13.42
CA PRO A 254 -9.28 7.09 -13.59
C PRO A 254 -10.56 7.31 -12.80
N SER A 255 -10.68 8.44 -12.11
CA SER A 255 -11.86 8.75 -11.29
C SER A 255 -13.15 8.80 -12.11
N HIS A 256 -13.10 9.24 -13.37
CA HIS A 256 -14.27 9.25 -14.24
C HIS A 256 -14.76 7.84 -14.63
N LEU A 257 -13.85 6.84 -14.67
CA LEU A 257 -14.22 5.45 -14.88
C LEU A 257 -14.84 4.86 -13.62
N THR A 258 -14.21 5.06 -12.46
CA THR A 258 -14.68 4.47 -11.21
C THR A 258 -15.95 5.15 -10.67
N ALA A 259 -16.08 6.47 -10.79
CA ALA A 259 -17.26 7.21 -10.36
C ALA A 259 -18.51 6.91 -11.20
N GLY A 260 -18.33 6.65 -12.49
CA GLY A 260 -19.41 6.37 -13.43
C GLY A 260 -19.48 4.93 -13.89
N TYR A 261 -18.87 3.98 -13.16
CA TYR A 261 -18.81 2.59 -13.59
C TYR A 261 -20.19 1.95 -13.73
N ASP A 262 -20.48 1.49 -14.93
CA ASP A 262 -21.70 0.79 -15.27
C ASP A 262 -21.34 -0.62 -15.78
N PRO A 263 -21.63 -1.69 -15.02
CA PRO A 263 -21.30 -3.06 -15.44
C PRO A 263 -21.88 -3.44 -16.81
N GLY A 264 -23.03 -2.85 -17.19
CA GLY A 264 -23.66 -3.09 -18.48
C GLY A 264 -22.91 -2.49 -19.68
N LYS A 265 -22.15 -1.40 -19.46
CA LYS A 265 -21.36 -0.70 -20.47
C LYS A 265 -19.89 -1.08 -20.47
N GLU A 266 -19.31 -1.15 -19.27
CA GLU A 266 -17.87 -1.35 -19.08
C GLU A 266 -17.49 -2.84 -19.02
N GLY A 267 -18.48 -3.73 -18.85
CA GLY A 267 -18.30 -5.17 -18.64
C GLY A 267 -17.74 -5.52 -17.24
N GLY A 268 -17.91 -6.77 -16.83
CA GLY A 268 -17.36 -7.26 -15.56
C GLY A 268 -18.01 -6.65 -14.31
N ARG A 269 -17.24 -6.59 -13.23
CA ARG A 269 -17.66 -6.01 -11.95
C ARG A 269 -16.60 -5.10 -11.38
N MET A 270 -17.01 -4.11 -10.62
CA MET A 270 -16.15 -3.28 -9.79
C MET A 270 -16.38 -3.61 -8.32
N THR A 271 -15.31 -3.87 -7.60
CA THR A 271 -15.32 -3.98 -6.14
C THR A 271 -14.76 -2.70 -5.56
N GLU A 272 -15.50 -2.09 -4.64
CA GLU A 272 -15.05 -0.95 -3.85
C GLU A 272 -14.74 -1.42 -2.43
N ALA A 273 -13.63 -1.00 -1.87
CA ALA A 273 -13.23 -1.22 -0.49
C ALA A 273 -12.72 0.08 0.14
N ALA A 274 -12.70 0.15 1.46
CA ALA A 274 -12.00 1.22 2.15
C ALA A 274 -10.49 1.07 1.87
N GLY A 275 -9.91 2.06 1.22
CA GLY A 275 -8.48 2.12 1.00
C GLY A 275 -7.76 2.68 2.22
N ALA A 276 -6.47 2.39 2.34
CA ALA A 276 -5.65 2.87 3.44
C ALA A 276 -4.79 4.08 3.07
N GLU A 277 -4.69 4.45 1.78
CA GLU A 277 -3.96 5.65 1.36
C GLU A 277 -4.67 6.91 1.86
N ILE A 278 -3.91 7.79 2.50
CA ILE A 278 -4.38 9.11 2.90
C ILE A 278 -3.65 10.21 2.13
N ARG A 279 -4.32 11.34 1.96
CA ARG A 279 -3.77 12.57 1.40
C ARG A 279 -3.72 13.66 2.45
N THR A 280 -2.60 14.35 2.52
CA THR A 280 -2.38 15.44 3.47
C THR A 280 -1.79 16.68 2.79
N MET A 281 -2.15 17.85 3.29
CA MET A 281 -1.39 19.08 3.08
C MET A 281 -0.38 19.16 4.22
N VAL A 282 0.90 19.10 3.89
CA VAL A 282 2.01 19.18 4.83
C VAL A 282 2.49 20.61 4.93
N PHE A 283 2.79 21.10 6.12
CA PHE A 283 3.28 22.45 6.38
C PHE A 283 4.76 22.44 6.73
N ASP A 284 5.58 23.26 6.08
CA ASP A 284 6.98 23.44 6.43
C ASP A 284 7.12 24.39 7.64
N LEU A 285 7.57 23.85 8.76
CA LEU A 285 7.67 24.57 10.02
C LEU A 285 9.05 25.25 10.23
N ARG A 286 9.90 25.28 9.18
CA ARG A 286 11.23 25.91 9.28
C ARG A 286 11.10 27.40 9.59
N PRO A 287 12.06 27.98 10.36
CA PRO A 287 12.12 29.42 10.56
C PRO A 287 12.13 30.18 9.23
N GLY A 288 11.28 31.19 9.11
CA GLY A 288 11.12 31.98 7.87
C GLY A 288 9.92 31.58 7.00
N SER A 289 9.42 30.34 7.11
CA SER A 289 8.14 29.98 6.49
C SER A 289 6.97 30.61 7.29
N PRO A 290 5.94 31.14 6.63
CA PRO A 290 4.72 31.57 7.32
C PRO A 290 4.03 30.41 8.05
N MET A 291 4.29 29.18 7.65
CA MET A 291 3.75 27.96 8.27
C MET A 291 4.43 27.63 9.61
N ALA A 292 5.53 28.28 9.99
CA ALA A 292 6.09 28.18 11.34
C ALA A 292 5.09 28.68 12.39
N ARG A 293 4.21 29.63 12.02
CA ARG A 293 3.16 30.15 12.91
C ARG A 293 1.97 29.21 12.95
N ARG A 294 1.69 28.64 14.13
CA ARG A 294 0.58 27.70 14.34
C ARG A 294 -0.78 28.29 13.93
N GLU A 295 -0.99 29.58 14.22
CA GLU A 295 -2.22 30.29 13.92
C GLU A 295 -2.49 30.38 12.41
N VAL A 296 -1.45 30.46 11.57
CA VAL A 296 -1.57 30.39 10.11
C VAL A 296 -2.07 29.03 9.68
N ARG A 297 -1.49 27.95 10.20
CA ARG A 297 -1.90 26.58 9.88
C ARG A 297 -3.32 26.27 10.36
N GLN A 298 -3.67 26.76 11.56
CA GLN A 298 -5.02 26.62 12.09
C GLN A 298 -6.06 27.42 11.26
N ALA A 299 -5.73 28.63 10.81
CA ALA A 299 -6.59 29.40 9.91
C ALA A 299 -6.81 28.68 8.58
N ILE A 300 -5.78 28.04 8.01
CA ILE A 300 -5.91 27.19 6.81
C ILE A 300 -6.82 25.99 7.12
N ALA A 301 -6.66 25.33 8.28
CA ALA A 301 -7.47 24.18 8.68
C ALA A 301 -8.96 24.50 8.84
N VAL A 302 -9.30 25.75 9.24
CA VAL A 302 -10.67 26.27 9.30
C VAL A 302 -11.25 26.47 7.90
N LEU A 303 -10.43 26.92 6.93
CA LEU A 303 -10.90 27.40 5.62
C LEU A 303 -10.94 26.31 4.54
N VAL A 304 -10.11 25.25 4.68
CA VAL A 304 -10.05 24.19 3.67
C VAL A 304 -11.20 23.21 3.86
N ASP A 305 -12.20 23.33 3.00
CA ASP A 305 -13.33 22.40 2.92
C ASP A 305 -12.96 21.18 2.06
N ARG A 306 -13.10 19.97 2.64
CA ARG A 306 -12.81 18.71 1.94
C ARG A 306 -13.93 18.33 0.95
N GLY A 307 -15.17 18.79 1.17
CA GLY A 307 -16.31 18.46 0.33
C GLY A 307 -16.08 18.75 -1.16
N PRO A 308 -15.77 20.00 -1.55
CA PRO A 308 -15.46 20.32 -2.94
C PRO A 308 -14.22 19.56 -3.50
N ILE A 309 -13.20 19.31 -2.67
CA ILE A 309 -12.03 18.53 -3.09
C ILE A 309 -12.45 17.10 -3.44
N THR A 310 -13.20 16.44 -2.57
CA THR A 310 -13.61 15.04 -2.81
C THR A 310 -14.66 14.92 -3.91
N ALA A 311 -15.66 15.80 -3.95
CA ALA A 311 -16.76 15.71 -4.89
C ALA A 311 -16.39 16.20 -6.30
N HIS A 312 -15.74 17.37 -6.42
CA HIS A 312 -15.50 17.99 -7.72
C HIS A 312 -14.16 17.61 -8.32
N VAL A 313 -13.08 17.51 -7.50
CA VAL A 313 -11.75 17.15 -8.00
C VAL A 313 -11.62 15.64 -8.18
N HIS A 314 -12.09 14.87 -7.19
CA HIS A 314 -11.94 13.41 -7.18
C HIS A 314 -13.21 12.64 -7.53
N HIS A 315 -14.30 13.33 -7.95
CA HIS A 315 -15.56 12.71 -8.37
C HIS A 315 -16.11 11.68 -7.37
N SER A 316 -15.97 11.96 -6.06
CA SER A 316 -16.39 11.07 -4.96
C SER A 316 -15.70 9.69 -4.91
N THR A 317 -14.57 9.53 -5.59
CA THR A 317 -13.74 8.32 -5.53
C THR A 317 -12.78 8.29 -4.33
N VAL A 318 -12.83 9.33 -3.51
CA VAL A 318 -12.15 9.44 -2.22
C VAL A 318 -13.15 9.95 -1.18
N GLU A 319 -12.85 9.75 0.09
CA GLU A 319 -13.67 10.22 1.20
C GLU A 319 -12.99 11.34 1.98
N PRO A 320 -13.73 12.36 2.47
CA PRO A 320 -13.16 13.39 3.32
C PRO A 320 -12.51 12.78 4.56
N LEU A 321 -11.30 13.23 4.91
CA LEU A 321 -10.57 12.75 6.08
C LEU A 321 -10.33 13.88 7.08
N TYR A 322 -10.72 13.65 8.34
CA TYR A 322 -10.58 14.59 9.45
C TYR A 322 -9.70 14.05 10.58
N SER A 323 -8.91 13.04 10.28
CA SER A 323 -7.98 12.34 11.17
C SER A 323 -6.74 11.95 10.37
N LEU A 324 -5.58 11.83 11.02
CA LEU A 324 -4.40 11.29 10.34
C LEU A 324 -4.52 9.77 10.15
N ILE A 325 -5.20 9.10 11.09
CA ILE A 325 -5.49 7.67 11.01
C ILE A 325 -6.76 7.47 10.18
N PRO A 326 -6.75 6.67 9.08
CA PRO A 326 -7.90 6.47 8.22
C PRO A 326 -9.03 5.71 8.92
N GLN A 327 -10.24 5.80 8.35
CA GLN A 327 -11.39 5.01 8.79
C GLN A 327 -11.07 3.51 8.70
N GLY A 328 -11.66 2.73 9.61
CA GLY A 328 -11.45 1.29 9.68
C GLY A 328 -10.28 0.87 10.59
N LEU A 329 -9.40 1.79 11.01
CA LEU A 329 -8.31 1.50 11.94
C LEU A 329 -8.62 1.96 13.38
N PRO A 330 -8.14 1.23 14.41
CA PRO A 330 -8.27 1.64 15.81
C PRO A 330 -7.67 3.03 16.04
N GLY A 331 -8.35 3.87 16.80
CA GLY A 331 -7.85 5.24 17.09
C GLY A 331 -8.20 6.28 16.03
N HIS A 332 -8.92 5.92 14.95
CA HIS A 332 -9.54 6.92 14.08
C HIS A 332 -10.44 7.86 14.86
N THR A 333 -10.47 9.13 14.50
CA THR A 333 -11.28 10.18 15.12
C THR A 333 -11.76 11.17 14.07
N THR A 334 -12.56 12.15 14.52
CA THR A 334 -12.94 13.34 13.74
C THR A 334 -12.29 14.61 14.29
N SER A 335 -11.10 14.51 14.91
CA SER A 335 -10.49 15.59 15.69
C SER A 335 -10.38 16.92 14.93
N PHE A 336 -10.09 16.89 13.62
CA PHE A 336 -10.07 18.10 12.80
C PHE A 336 -11.46 18.66 12.53
N PHE A 337 -12.46 17.80 12.33
CA PHE A 337 -13.85 18.23 12.16
C PHE A 337 -14.35 18.87 13.45
N ASP A 338 -14.23 18.17 14.57
CA ASP A 338 -14.68 18.63 15.88
C ASP A 338 -14.07 19.96 16.29
N ARG A 339 -12.83 20.22 15.87
CA ARG A 339 -12.11 21.45 16.23
C ARG A 339 -12.38 22.60 15.29
N TYR A 340 -12.52 22.36 13.98
CA TYR A 340 -12.47 23.42 12.96
C TYR A 340 -13.79 23.65 12.22
N PHE A 341 -14.78 22.75 12.30
CA PHE A 341 -16.01 22.80 11.51
C PHE A 341 -17.29 23.01 12.35
N ARG A 342 -17.17 23.65 13.52
CA ARG A 342 -18.32 23.87 14.42
C ARG A 342 -19.12 25.14 14.14
N ASP A 343 -18.59 26.06 13.37
CA ASP A 343 -19.16 27.39 13.17
C ASP A 343 -19.48 27.65 11.70
N ASP A 344 -20.57 28.39 11.45
CA ASP A 344 -21.04 28.74 10.10
C ASP A 344 -20.15 29.80 9.43
N ASP A 345 -19.47 30.70 10.18
CA ASP A 345 -18.58 31.74 9.61
C ASP A 345 -17.08 31.41 9.79
N THR A 346 -16.63 30.46 9.00
CA THR A 346 -15.23 30.04 8.97
C THR A 346 -14.28 31.19 8.58
N ARG A 347 -14.73 32.12 7.72
CA ARG A 347 -13.92 33.28 7.27
C ARG A 347 -13.70 34.27 8.41
N ALA A 348 -14.73 34.64 9.15
CA ALA A 348 -14.61 35.55 10.29
C ALA A 348 -13.71 34.95 11.38
N ARG A 349 -13.87 33.66 11.65
CA ARG A 349 -13.02 32.93 12.60
C ARG A 349 -11.56 32.92 12.21
N ALA A 350 -11.24 32.55 10.96
CA ALA A 350 -9.86 32.55 10.46
C ALA A 350 -9.23 33.97 10.50
N ARG A 351 -10.02 35.01 10.16
CA ARG A 351 -9.59 36.40 10.25
C ARG A 351 -9.26 36.80 11.70
N ALA A 352 -10.12 36.43 12.63
CA ALA A 352 -9.89 36.72 14.05
C ALA A 352 -8.61 36.03 14.55
N MET A 353 -8.41 34.74 14.24
CA MET A 353 -7.21 33.99 14.61
C MET A 353 -5.92 34.67 14.12
N LEU A 354 -5.90 35.11 12.85
CA LEU A 354 -4.72 35.76 12.28
C LEU A 354 -4.48 37.16 12.90
N ARG A 355 -5.54 37.96 13.07
CA ARG A 355 -5.48 39.28 13.69
C ARG A 355 -5.00 39.22 15.14
N ASP A 356 -5.56 38.32 15.94
CA ASP A 356 -5.26 38.20 17.38
C ASP A 356 -3.84 37.67 17.60
N ALA A 357 -3.29 36.95 16.62
CA ALA A 357 -1.89 36.56 16.58
C ALA A 357 -0.95 37.64 16.00
N GLY A 358 -1.46 38.82 15.61
CA GLY A 358 -0.67 39.91 15.02
C GLY A 358 -0.13 39.59 13.62
N ILE A 359 -0.79 38.69 12.88
CA ILE A 359 -0.37 38.26 11.54
C ILE A 359 -1.02 39.17 10.49
N ARG A 360 -0.18 39.80 9.66
CA ARG A 360 -0.64 40.64 8.55
C ARG A 360 -1.22 39.78 7.44
N THR A 361 -2.35 40.21 6.88
CA THR A 361 -3.01 39.57 5.72
C THR A 361 -2.95 40.47 4.50
N PRO A 362 -2.91 39.88 3.26
CA PRO A 362 -2.92 38.45 2.98
C PRO A 362 -1.58 37.77 3.32
N VAL A 363 -1.65 36.57 3.91
CA VAL A 363 -0.47 35.71 4.09
C VAL A 363 -0.12 35.11 2.74
N THR A 364 1.10 35.36 2.25
CA THR A 364 1.59 34.80 0.98
C THR A 364 2.44 33.56 1.24
N PHE A 365 2.17 32.48 0.50
CA PHE A 365 2.94 31.25 0.62
C PHE A 365 2.97 30.43 -0.67
N THR A 366 3.92 29.50 -0.75
CA THR A 366 4.07 28.55 -1.85
C THR A 366 3.44 27.20 -1.49
N TYR A 367 2.63 26.65 -2.43
CA TYR A 367 2.07 25.31 -2.31
C TYR A 367 2.63 24.40 -3.40
N GLY A 368 3.51 23.46 -2.99
CA GLY A 368 4.14 22.49 -3.88
C GLY A 368 3.27 21.26 -4.12
N HIS A 369 3.27 20.76 -5.36
CA HIS A 369 2.62 19.49 -5.67
C HIS A 369 3.37 18.72 -6.76
N ARG A 370 3.23 17.40 -6.77
CA ARG A 370 3.72 16.55 -7.86
C ARG A 370 3.00 16.92 -9.16
N LYS A 371 3.71 16.82 -10.29
CA LYS A 371 3.11 16.96 -11.62
C LYS A 371 2.07 15.87 -11.87
N GLY A 372 0.95 16.26 -12.48
CA GLY A 372 -0.19 15.41 -12.82
C GLY A 372 -1.50 16.18 -12.69
N ALA A 373 -2.49 15.84 -13.54
CA ALA A 373 -3.75 16.59 -13.64
C ALA A 373 -4.53 16.64 -12.32
N ALA A 374 -4.66 15.50 -11.63
CA ALA A 374 -5.39 15.42 -10.35
C ALA A 374 -4.71 16.24 -9.24
N TYR A 375 -3.37 16.23 -9.18
CA TYR A 375 -2.63 17.02 -8.19
C TYR A 375 -2.71 18.51 -8.46
N ALA A 376 -2.70 18.90 -9.75
CA ALA A 376 -2.87 20.30 -10.15
C ALA A 376 -4.28 20.79 -9.85
N ALA A 377 -5.31 20.00 -10.13
CA ALA A 377 -6.70 20.32 -9.82
C ALA A 377 -6.95 20.46 -8.30
N GLU A 378 -6.37 19.57 -7.48
CA GLU A 378 -6.43 19.67 -6.02
C GLU A 378 -5.76 20.95 -5.52
N ALA A 379 -4.56 21.25 -6.01
CA ALA A 379 -3.83 22.45 -5.63
C ALA A 379 -4.59 23.73 -6.04
N ALA A 380 -5.21 23.74 -7.22
CA ALA A 380 -6.03 24.84 -7.70
C ALA A 380 -7.28 25.05 -6.83
N GLU A 381 -7.94 23.95 -6.39
CA GLU A 381 -9.11 24.03 -5.51
C GLU A 381 -8.72 24.58 -4.13
N VAL A 382 -7.65 24.07 -3.51
CA VAL A 382 -7.12 24.60 -2.24
C VAL A 382 -6.80 26.09 -2.36
N ARG A 383 -6.09 26.49 -3.43
CA ARG A 383 -5.80 27.91 -3.72
C ARG A 383 -7.09 28.73 -3.83
N ARG A 384 -8.06 28.27 -4.61
CA ARG A 384 -9.34 28.96 -4.82
C ARG A 384 -10.06 29.22 -3.48
N GLN A 385 -10.14 28.22 -2.61
CA GLN A 385 -10.79 28.34 -1.30
C GLN A 385 -10.10 29.38 -0.41
N LEU A 386 -8.77 29.34 -0.34
CA LEU A 386 -7.99 30.22 0.52
C LEU A 386 -7.99 31.68 0.00
N GLU A 387 -7.79 31.88 -1.31
CA GLU A 387 -7.77 33.21 -1.93
C GLU A 387 -9.15 33.89 -1.93
N ALA A 388 -10.25 33.14 -2.04
CA ALA A 388 -11.61 33.66 -1.96
C ALA A 388 -11.90 34.38 -0.65
N THR A 389 -11.15 34.10 0.41
CA THR A 389 -11.30 34.76 1.72
C THR A 389 -10.63 36.15 1.76
N GLY A 390 -9.69 36.44 0.89
CA GLY A 390 -8.81 37.60 0.93
C GLY A 390 -7.74 37.56 2.04
N LEU A 391 -7.67 36.46 2.80
CA LEU A 391 -6.71 36.30 3.91
C LEU A 391 -5.40 35.66 3.45
N PHE A 392 -5.40 35.00 2.30
CA PHE A 392 -4.25 34.28 1.76
C PHE A 392 -3.98 34.64 0.30
N ARG A 393 -2.72 34.48 -0.12
CA ARG A 393 -2.26 34.49 -1.52
C ARG A 393 -1.38 33.27 -1.73
N VAL A 394 -1.79 32.36 -2.62
CA VAL A 394 -1.16 31.05 -2.80
C VAL A 394 -0.50 30.96 -4.17
N ARG A 395 0.78 30.68 -4.21
CA ARG A 395 1.53 30.35 -5.42
C ARG A 395 1.71 28.85 -5.53
N THR A 396 1.00 28.22 -6.44
CA THR A 396 1.17 26.78 -6.70
C THR A 396 2.44 26.52 -7.52
N VAL A 397 3.18 25.46 -7.18
CA VAL A 397 4.42 25.03 -7.85
C VAL A 397 4.33 23.54 -8.15
N SER A 398 4.39 23.19 -9.44
CA SER A 398 4.38 21.80 -9.93
C SER A 398 5.79 21.35 -10.26
N ALA A 399 6.16 20.12 -9.88
CA ALA A 399 7.45 19.52 -10.21
C ALA A 399 7.31 18.00 -10.48
N GLU A 400 8.20 17.45 -11.29
CA GLU A 400 8.35 16.00 -11.46
C GLU A 400 8.71 15.34 -10.11
N TRP A 401 8.36 14.08 -9.92
CA TRP A 401 8.43 13.43 -8.61
C TRP A 401 9.79 13.60 -7.90
N LYS A 402 10.90 13.31 -8.59
CA LYS A 402 12.25 13.45 -8.00
C LYS A 402 12.58 14.89 -7.58
N GLU A 403 12.24 15.86 -8.43
CA GLU A 403 12.47 17.27 -8.13
C GLU A 403 11.54 17.79 -7.04
N PHE A 404 10.30 17.29 -7.01
CA PHE A 404 9.36 17.59 -5.95
C PHE A 404 9.87 17.07 -4.59
N GLN A 405 10.38 15.82 -4.54
CA GLN A 405 10.98 15.25 -3.34
C GLN A 405 12.16 16.08 -2.83
N LYS A 406 13.12 16.43 -3.70
CA LYS A 406 14.24 17.31 -3.35
C LYS A 406 13.75 18.68 -2.87
N GLY A 407 12.71 19.24 -3.52
CA GLY A 407 12.15 20.53 -3.19
C GLY A 407 11.58 20.57 -1.76
N TYR A 408 10.70 19.63 -1.40
CA TYR A 408 10.13 19.65 -0.06
C TYR A 408 11.17 19.29 1.02
N ALA A 409 12.09 18.36 0.73
CA ALA A 409 13.17 18.04 1.66
C ALA A 409 14.11 19.23 1.91
N ALA A 410 14.32 20.08 0.91
CA ALA A 410 15.12 21.30 1.02
C ALA A 410 14.34 22.54 1.54
N GLY A 411 13.00 22.45 1.75
CA GLY A 411 12.17 23.57 2.16
C GLY A 411 11.88 24.58 1.06
N ALA A 412 11.81 24.13 -0.19
CA ALA A 412 11.49 25.00 -1.32
C ALA A 412 10.00 25.42 -1.38
N TYR A 413 9.15 24.77 -0.58
CA TYR A 413 7.72 25.03 -0.49
C TYR A 413 7.33 25.28 0.97
N ASP A 414 6.45 26.26 1.21
CA ASP A 414 5.91 26.56 2.54
C ASP A 414 4.88 25.50 2.97
N ALA A 415 4.14 24.98 1.98
CA ALA A 415 3.25 23.84 2.15
C ALA A 415 3.29 22.96 0.91
N TYR A 416 2.92 21.69 1.03
CA TYR A 416 2.91 20.74 -0.10
C TYR A 416 1.96 19.57 0.14
N GLY A 417 1.45 19.01 -0.97
CA GLY A 417 0.54 17.87 -0.91
C GLY A 417 1.29 16.55 -1.00
N LEU A 418 1.16 15.68 0.03
CA LEU A 418 1.70 14.31 0.02
C LEU A 418 0.62 13.28 0.31
N SER A 419 0.74 12.12 -0.34
CA SER A 419 -0.02 10.91 0.01
C SER A 419 0.86 9.98 0.85
N TRP A 420 0.21 9.18 1.68
CA TRP A 420 0.84 8.09 2.41
C TRP A 420 0.06 6.80 2.17
N VAL A 421 0.74 5.78 1.65
CA VAL A 421 0.24 4.40 1.56
C VAL A 421 0.89 3.64 2.71
N PRO A 422 0.12 3.02 3.61
CA PRO A 422 0.70 2.33 4.75
C PRO A 422 1.42 1.03 4.35
N ASP A 423 2.46 0.70 5.08
CA ASP A 423 3.21 -0.55 4.92
C ASP A 423 2.44 -1.75 5.48
N PHE A 424 1.68 -1.48 6.54
CA PHE A 424 0.85 -2.46 7.25
C PHE A 424 -0.34 -1.75 7.92
N PRO A 425 -1.46 -2.47 8.15
CA PRO A 425 -2.70 -1.89 8.64
C PRO A 425 -2.69 -1.68 10.18
N ASP A 426 -1.82 -0.80 10.67
CA ASP A 426 -1.76 -0.38 12.07
C ASP A 426 -1.71 1.14 12.18
N PRO A 427 -2.40 1.76 13.17
CA PRO A 427 -2.37 3.20 13.40
C PRO A 427 -0.97 3.78 13.57
N ASP A 428 -0.01 3.00 14.05
CA ASP A 428 1.39 3.43 14.19
C ASP A 428 2.00 3.86 12.85
N ASN A 429 1.62 3.19 11.77
CA ASN A 429 2.11 3.51 10.42
C ASN A 429 1.58 4.84 9.88
N PHE A 430 0.63 5.48 10.60
CA PHE A 430 0.13 6.84 10.32
C PHE A 430 0.61 7.85 11.36
N THR A 431 1.30 7.44 12.40
CA THR A 431 1.79 8.35 13.45
C THR A 431 3.31 8.43 13.48
N THR A 432 4.00 7.32 13.67
CA THR A 432 5.47 7.29 13.73
C THR A 432 6.12 7.91 12.49
N PRO A 433 5.82 7.48 11.24
CA PRO A 433 6.46 8.04 10.05
C PRO A 433 5.98 9.45 9.68
N LEU A 434 4.79 9.88 10.10
CA LEU A 434 4.21 11.14 9.63
C LEU A 434 4.42 12.31 10.63
N VAL A 435 4.43 12.04 11.93
CA VAL A 435 4.49 13.08 12.97
C VAL A 435 5.43 12.75 14.12
N GLY A 436 6.07 11.58 14.14
CA GLY A 436 7.08 11.21 15.11
C GLY A 436 8.43 11.87 14.85
N ARG A 437 9.38 11.61 15.74
CA ARG A 437 10.77 12.09 15.58
C ARG A 437 11.36 11.56 14.27
N ALA A 438 12.01 12.42 13.51
CA ALA A 438 12.57 12.10 12.19
C ALA A 438 11.52 11.58 11.20
N ASN A 439 10.32 12.22 11.19
CA ASN A 439 9.25 11.88 10.26
C ASN A 439 9.67 12.04 8.78
N VAL A 440 9.04 11.27 7.91
CA VAL A 440 9.31 11.28 6.46
C VAL A 440 8.71 12.49 5.74
N MET A 441 7.96 13.33 6.46
CA MET A 441 7.36 14.54 5.89
C MET A 441 8.38 15.66 5.66
N HIS A 442 9.57 15.59 6.26
CA HIS A 442 10.63 16.61 6.15
C HIS A 442 10.19 18.04 6.52
N ASN A 443 9.16 18.18 7.33
CA ASN A 443 8.55 19.47 7.70
C ASN A 443 9.09 20.07 9.01
N THR A 444 10.12 19.49 9.58
CA THR A 444 10.77 19.87 10.85
C THR A 444 9.86 19.85 12.08
N TYR A 445 8.68 19.22 11.98
CA TYR A 445 7.83 19.05 13.16
C TYR A 445 8.48 18.14 14.19
N ALA A 446 8.47 18.57 15.44
CA ALA A 446 8.94 17.81 16.59
C ALA A 446 8.08 18.13 17.80
N SER A 447 7.53 17.09 18.42
CA SER A 447 6.72 17.22 19.65
C SER A 447 7.11 16.13 20.65
N PRO A 448 7.82 16.51 21.76
CA PRO A 448 8.14 15.54 22.80
C PRO A 448 6.92 14.85 23.41
N ARG A 449 5.76 15.49 23.37
CA ARG A 449 4.50 14.89 23.84
C ARG A 449 4.04 13.78 22.89
N ILE A 450 4.03 14.04 21.57
CA ILE A 450 3.67 13.03 20.56
C ILE A 450 4.67 11.87 20.58
N ASP A 451 5.97 12.14 20.67
CA ASP A 451 6.99 11.10 20.77
C ASP A 451 6.78 10.17 21.98
N ARG A 452 6.39 10.74 23.15
CA ARG A 452 6.05 9.92 24.33
C ARG A 452 4.79 9.08 24.11
N LEU A 453 3.75 9.64 23.48
CA LEU A 453 2.51 8.90 23.18
C LEU A 453 2.80 7.77 22.18
N ILE A 454 3.55 8.02 21.12
CA ILE A 454 4.00 6.99 20.17
C ILE A 454 4.78 5.89 20.90
N SER A 455 5.79 6.27 21.72
CA SER A 455 6.55 5.30 22.51
C SER A 455 5.67 4.49 23.46
N HIS A 456 4.61 5.08 23.99
CA HIS A 456 3.64 4.36 24.81
C HIS A 456 2.89 3.30 23.99
N THR A 457 2.49 3.59 22.75
CA THR A 457 1.79 2.60 21.90
C THR A 457 2.68 1.40 21.57
N GLN A 458 4.00 1.58 21.48
CA GLN A 458 4.96 0.51 21.19
C GLN A 458 5.15 -0.49 22.34
N ARG A 459 4.60 -0.21 23.52
CA ARG A 459 4.67 -1.12 24.70
C ARG A 459 3.58 -2.20 24.72
N HIS A 460 2.61 -2.14 23.80
CA HIS A 460 1.43 -2.98 23.83
C HIS A 460 1.34 -3.86 22.58
N GLY A 461 1.64 -5.14 22.71
CA GLY A 461 1.45 -6.12 21.65
C GLY A 461 -0.03 -6.29 21.26
N ASP A 462 -0.97 -6.19 22.22
CA ASP A 462 -2.40 -6.05 21.91
C ASP A 462 -2.72 -4.62 21.49
N ARG A 463 -2.75 -4.37 20.18
CA ARG A 463 -2.94 -3.05 19.58
C ARG A 463 -4.30 -2.41 19.91
N ARG A 464 -5.32 -3.20 20.29
CA ARG A 464 -6.62 -2.66 20.72
C ARG A 464 -6.50 -1.80 21.98
N LYS A 465 -5.54 -2.09 22.86
CA LYS A 465 -5.28 -1.32 24.08
C LYS A 465 -4.70 0.06 23.80
N THR A 466 -4.22 0.31 22.59
CA THR A 466 -3.57 1.58 22.21
C THR A 466 -4.54 2.59 21.57
N ALA A 467 -5.79 2.21 21.28
CA ALA A 467 -6.76 3.05 20.60
C ALA A 467 -6.99 4.42 21.29
N GLY A 468 -7.00 4.44 22.65
CA GLY A 468 -7.09 5.68 23.42
C GLY A 468 -5.89 6.60 23.19
N THR A 469 -4.67 6.04 23.26
CA THR A 469 -3.44 6.80 23.02
C THR A 469 -3.37 7.36 21.60
N PHE A 470 -3.82 6.59 20.60
CA PHE A 470 -3.89 7.09 19.22
C PHE A 470 -4.91 8.23 19.06
N ARG A 471 -6.04 8.20 19.80
CA ARG A 471 -6.96 9.35 19.83
C ARG A 471 -6.31 10.59 20.44
N ASP A 472 -5.53 10.43 21.51
CA ASP A 472 -4.79 11.54 22.13
C ASP A 472 -3.78 12.14 21.13
N ILE A 473 -3.05 11.31 20.38
CA ILE A 473 -2.16 11.77 19.31
C ILE A 473 -2.94 12.58 18.26
N GLN A 474 -4.11 12.10 17.80
CA GLN A 474 -4.93 12.83 16.83
C GLN A 474 -5.39 14.19 17.36
N ASN A 475 -5.78 14.27 18.63
CA ASN A 475 -6.18 15.52 19.26
C ASN A 475 -5.03 16.53 19.30
N GLU A 476 -3.81 16.12 19.67
CA GLU A 476 -2.62 16.98 19.67
C GLU A 476 -2.27 17.46 18.25
N ILE A 477 -2.32 16.55 17.25
CA ILE A 477 -2.07 16.91 15.84
C ILE A 477 -3.08 17.94 15.36
N ALA A 478 -4.36 17.81 15.74
CA ALA A 478 -5.38 18.78 15.39
C ALA A 478 -5.17 20.14 16.09
N VAL A 479 -4.44 20.20 17.22
CA VAL A 479 -4.03 21.46 17.85
C VAL A 479 -2.85 22.10 17.12
N ASP A 480 -1.81 21.32 16.85
CA ASP A 480 -0.54 21.82 16.28
C ASP A 480 -0.58 22.01 14.78
N VAL A 481 -1.41 21.22 14.09
CA VAL A 481 -1.59 21.22 12.63
C VAL A 481 -0.25 21.15 11.87
N PRO A 482 0.62 20.18 12.12
CA PRO A 482 1.82 20.02 11.30
C PRO A 482 1.49 19.50 9.90
N VAL A 483 0.38 18.80 9.80
CA VAL A 483 -0.23 18.28 8.58
C VAL A 483 -1.75 18.47 8.66
N LEU A 484 -2.39 18.64 7.52
CA LEU A 484 -3.84 18.74 7.40
C LEU A 484 -4.35 17.56 6.56
N PRO A 485 -5.04 16.57 7.16
CA PRO A 485 -5.66 15.49 6.41
C PRO A 485 -6.72 16.04 5.44
N LEU A 486 -6.71 15.59 4.20
CA LEU A 486 -7.64 16.03 3.16
C LEU A 486 -8.64 14.94 2.81
N TRP A 487 -8.15 13.77 2.43
CA TRP A 487 -9.01 12.66 2.04
C TRP A 487 -8.32 11.31 2.24
N GLN A 488 -9.14 10.26 2.28
CA GLN A 488 -8.79 8.85 2.26
C GLN A 488 -9.23 8.26 0.93
N ARG A 489 -8.35 7.48 0.28
CA ARG A 489 -8.68 6.80 -0.97
C ARG A 489 -9.65 5.64 -0.71
N LYS A 490 -10.56 5.44 -1.64
CA LYS A 490 -11.26 4.17 -1.82
C LYS A 490 -10.43 3.26 -2.72
N ASP A 491 -10.37 1.98 -2.41
CA ASP A 491 -9.66 1.00 -3.24
C ASP A 491 -10.64 0.37 -4.24
N TYR A 492 -10.32 0.41 -5.52
CA TYR A 492 -11.16 -0.09 -6.60
C TYR A 492 -10.45 -1.19 -7.35
N VAL A 493 -11.13 -2.33 -7.52
CA VAL A 493 -10.66 -3.44 -8.35
C VAL A 493 -11.72 -3.72 -9.40
N LEU A 494 -11.35 -3.65 -10.69
CA LEU A 494 -12.18 -4.11 -11.79
C LEU A 494 -11.84 -5.57 -12.12
N ALA A 495 -12.85 -6.40 -12.32
CA ALA A 495 -12.66 -7.79 -12.73
C ALA A 495 -13.69 -8.21 -13.78
N GLY A 496 -13.21 -8.86 -14.83
CA GLY A 496 -14.03 -9.44 -15.88
C GLY A 496 -14.87 -10.62 -15.41
N PRO A 497 -15.89 -11.01 -16.16
CA PRO A 497 -16.86 -12.03 -15.75
C PRO A 497 -16.23 -13.41 -15.54
N GLY A 498 -15.09 -13.71 -16.18
CA GLY A 498 -14.40 -15.00 -16.08
C GLY A 498 -13.36 -15.09 -14.94
N VAL A 499 -13.27 -14.08 -14.04
CA VAL A 499 -12.26 -14.07 -12.95
C VAL A 499 -12.93 -13.91 -11.60
N ALA A 500 -12.65 -14.82 -10.67
CA ALA A 500 -13.07 -14.75 -9.26
C ALA A 500 -11.89 -14.36 -8.34
N GLY A 501 -12.19 -13.98 -7.09
CA GLY A 501 -11.20 -13.71 -6.04
C GLY A 501 -10.57 -12.31 -6.08
N SER A 502 -10.97 -11.46 -7.04
CA SER A 502 -10.46 -10.09 -7.18
C SER A 502 -10.77 -9.19 -5.99
N GLU A 503 -11.85 -9.46 -5.26
CA GLU A 503 -12.24 -8.76 -4.04
C GLU A 503 -11.23 -8.94 -2.88
N HIS A 504 -10.31 -9.89 -3.01
CA HIS A 504 -9.25 -10.16 -2.05
C HIS A 504 -7.85 -9.80 -2.56
N LEU A 505 -7.76 -9.17 -3.74
CA LEU A 505 -6.48 -8.85 -4.38
C LEU A 505 -5.62 -7.94 -3.53
N SER A 506 -6.20 -6.88 -2.98
CA SER A 506 -5.52 -5.86 -2.19
C SER A 506 -6.23 -5.60 -0.88
N ASP A 507 -5.53 -4.98 0.07
CA ASP A 507 -6.07 -4.45 1.33
C ASP A 507 -5.71 -2.96 1.50
N GLY A 508 -5.33 -2.30 0.41
CA GLY A 508 -4.89 -0.91 0.44
C GLY A 508 -3.43 -0.71 0.85
N THR A 509 -2.70 -1.79 1.17
CA THR A 509 -1.23 -1.78 1.38
C THR A 509 -0.47 -2.14 0.10
N GLY A 510 0.84 -2.36 0.20
CA GLY A 510 1.66 -2.86 -0.90
C GLY A 510 1.42 -4.33 -1.28
N VAL A 511 0.64 -5.07 -0.52
CA VAL A 511 0.44 -6.52 -0.73
C VAL A 511 -0.57 -6.79 -1.84
N TRP A 512 -0.18 -7.62 -2.81
CA TRP A 512 -1.08 -8.21 -3.80
C TRP A 512 -1.21 -9.71 -3.63
N ARG A 513 -2.44 -10.20 -3.55
CA ARG A 513 -2.76 -11.62 -3.35
C ARG A 513 -3.18 -12.25 -4.67
N LEU A 514 -2.25 -12.29 -5.65
CA LEU A 514 -2.53 -12.85 -6.99
C LEU A 514 -2.96 -14.32 -6.91
N TRP A 515 -2.55 -15.04 -5.87
CA TRP A 515 -2.95 -16.43 -5.61
C TRP A 515 -4.45 -16.59 -5.28
N ARG A 516 -5.19 -15.50 -5.08
CA ARG A 516 -6.64 -15.52 -4.89
C ARG A 516 -7.40 -15.48 -6.21
N LEU A 517 -6.76 -15.02 -7.28
CA LEU A 517 -7.38 -14.95 -8.58
C LEU A 517 -7.53 -16.35 -9.17
N THR A 518 -8.74 -16.67 -9.64
CA THR A 518 -9.04 -17.95 -10.28
C THR A 518 -9.96 -17.74 -11.47
N ARG A 519 -9.81 -18.57 -12.53
CA ARG A 519 -10.79 -18.62 -13.61
C ARG A 519 -12.04 -19.35 -13.12
N MET A 520 -13.21 -18.85 -13.55
CA MET A 520 -14.51 -19.46 -13.29
C MET A 520 -14.87 -20.43 -14.41
#